data_57aecdba539eb92abf675db965ecc058
#
_entry.id   57aecdba539eb92abf675db965ecc058
#
_cell.length_a   1.000
_cell.length_b   1.000
_cell.length_c   1.000
_cell.angle_alpha   90.00
_cell.angle_beta   90.00
_cell.angle_gamma   90.00
#
_symmetry.space_group_name_H-M   'P 1'
#
loop_
_entity.id
_entity.type
_entity.pdbx_description
1 polymer ?
#
loop_
_entity_poly.entity_id
_entity_poly.type
_entity_poly.pdbx_seq_one_letter_code
_entity_poly.pdbx_strand_id
1 'polypeptide(L)'
;MKLTFSPASPFARKVRIAAIELGLVDKIEFTPAAVVPGQPNDDYSKITPLKKLPVLILDDGSVILDSYVIVEYLDELAGGGKLIPASGPTRWKVKSDHSLLQGMLDSMLLCRYEKLVRPQGLQWQAWTDYHWSRAWNGMARFEKHPDALSRPFDIAQIGLVCVLGYADFRFADCGWRKAYPKLDAFHEKMLARPSVKVSLPPTA
;
A
#
# COMPACT_ATOMS: atom_id res chain seq x y z
N MET A 1 -12.14 -17.05 -2.71
CA MET A 1 -11.50 -15.93 -3.47
C MET A 1 -10.00 -16.16 -3.54
N LYS A 2 -9.30 -15.64 -4.57
CA LYS A 2 -7.85 -15.78 -4.73
C LYS A 2 -7.20 -14.40 -4.90
N LEU A 3 -6.19 -14.07 -4.07
CA LEU A 3 -5.42 -12.83 -4.16
C LEU A 3 -4.05 -13.10 -4.77
N THR A 4 -3.79 -12.54 -5.95
CA THR A 4 -2.44 -12.55 -6.51
C THR A 4 -1.63 -11.41 -5.90
N PHE A 5 -0.44 -11.71 -5.38
CA PHE A 5 0.36 -10.73 -4.63
C PHE A 5 1.85 -10.96 -4.74
N SER A 6 2.63 -9.92 -4.43
CA SER A 6 4.06 -10.04 -4.11
C SER A 6 4.28 -9.63 -2.66
N PRO A 7 5.07 -10.39 -1.88
CA PRO A 7 5.40 -10.00 -0.50
C PRO A 7 6.11 -8.64 -0.39
N ALA A 8 6.82 -8.24 -1.44
CA ALA A 8 7.51 -6.95 -1.50
C ALA A 8 6.60 -5.77 -1.92
N SER A 9 5.35 -6.04 -2.32
CA SER A 9 4.42 -5.00 -2.79
C SER A 9 3.72 -4.30 -1.62
N PRO A 10 3.87 -2.98 -1.46
CA PRO A 10 3.15 -2.24 -0.42
C PRO A 10 1.64 -2.19 -0.68
N PHE A 11 1.21 -2.27 -1.94
CA PHE A 11 -0.19 -2.33 -2.32
C PHE A 11 -0.83 -3.66 -1.92
N ALA A 12 -0.12 -4.77 -2.14
CA ALA A 12 -0.58 -6.08 -1.68
C ALA A 12 -0.54 -6.20 -0.15
N ARG A 13 0.45 -5.59 0.51
CA ARG A 13 0.52 -5.52 1.97
C ARG A 13 -0.73 -4.85 2.55
N LYS A 14 -1.19 -3.75 1.95
CA LYS A 14 -2.41 -3.05 2.34
C LYS A 14 -3.62 -3.99 2.35
N VAL A 15 -3.81 -4.77 1.28
CA VAL A 15 -4.91 -5.75 1.19
C VAL A 15 -4.76 -6.86 2.22
N ARG A 16 -3.56 -7.36 2.44
CA ARG A 16 -3.28 -8.41 3.45
C ARG A 16 -3.60 -7.91 4.86
N ILE A 17 -3.18 -6.71 5.23
CA ILE A 17 -3.52 -6.11 6.53
C ILE A 17 -5.04 -5.98 6.66
N ALA A 18 -5.72 -5.43 5.65
CA ALA A 18 -7.17 -5.27 5.66
C ALA A 18 -7.91 -6.62 5.81
N ALA A 19 -7.48 -7.65 5.08
CA ALA A 19 -8.08 -8.99 5.18
C ALA A 19 -7.96 -9.58 6.60
N ILE A 20 -6.82 -9.37 7.28
CA ILE A 20 -6.60 -9.83 8.65
C ILE A 20 -7.51 -9.05 9.62
N GLU A 21 -7.54 -7.71 9.52
CA GLU A 21 -8.36 -6.85 10.39
C GLU A 21 -9.87 -7.12 10.24
N LEU A 22 -10.28 -7.57 9.07
CA LEU A 22 -11.68 -7.91 8.76
C LEU A 22 -12.04 -9.37 9.06
N GLY A 23 -11.08 -10.20 9.47
CA GLY A 23 -11.31 -11.63 9.73
C GLY A 23 -11.61 -12.44 8.46
N LEU A 24 -11.07 -12.04 7.31
CA LEU A 24 -11.34 -12.67 6.01
C LEU A 24 -10.19 -13.53 5.48
N VAL A 25 -9.11 -13.73 6.24
CA VAL A 25 -7.90 -14.44 5.78
C VAL A 25 -8.25 -15.85 5.29
N ASP A 26 -9.07 -16.60 6.04
CA ASP A 26 -9.45 -17.97 5.71
C ASP A 26 -10.34 -18.08 4.44
N LYS A 27 -10.87 -16.96 3.96
CA LYS A 27 -11.66 -16.88 2.72
C LYS A 27 -10.82 -16.54 1.50
N ILE A 28 -9.53 -16.28 1.67
CA ILE A 28 -8.63 -15.81 0.61
C ILE A 28 -7.45 -16.76 0.46
N GLU A 29 -7.33 -17.38 -0.70
CA GLU A 29 -6.13 -18.08 -1.13
C GLU A 29 -5.09 -17.04 -1.60
N PHE A 30 -3.93 -16.98 -0.93
CA PHE A 30 -2.85 -16.07 -1.28
C PHE A 30 -1.89 -16.71 -2.28
N THR A 31 -1.91 -16.25 -3.54
CA THR A 31 -1.10 -16.81 -4.62
C THR A 31 0.04 -15.84 -4.97
N PRO A 32 1.30 -16.19 -4.69
CA PRO A 32 2.45 -15.37 -5.07
C PRO A 32 2.53 -15.18 -6.59
N ALA A 33 2.82 -13.95 -7.01
CA ALA A 33 3.08 -13.61 -8.40
C ALA A 33 4.16 -12.52 -8.49
N ALA A 34 4.91 -12.54 -9.58
CA ALA A 34 5.92 -11.54 -9.87
C ALA A 34 5.54 -10.78 -11.13
N VAL A 35 5.54 -9.45 -11.02
CA VAL A 35 5.34 -8.55 -12.15
C VAL A 35 6.41 -7.46 -12.08
N VAL A 36 7.31 -7.45 -13.05
CA VAL A 36 8.39 -6.49 -13.15
C VAL A 36 8.28 -5.79 -14.51
N PRO A 37 8.28 -4.44 -14.57
CA PRO A 37 8.29 -3.72 -15.83
C PRO A 37 9.45 -4.16 -16.72
N GLY A 38 9.18 -4.30 -18.03
CA GLY A 38 10.17 -4.74 -19.01
C GLY A 38 10.40 -6.27 -19.06
N GLN A 39 9.79 -7.04 -18.16
CA GLN A 39 9.81 -8.51 -18.23
C GLN A 39 8.50 -9.03 -18.83
N PRO A 40 8.56 -9.97 -19.80
CA PRO A 40 7.37 -10.61 -20.34
C PRO A 40 6.59 -11.34 -19.23
N ASN A 41 5.28 -11.14 -19.20
CA ASN A 41 4.39 -11.91 -18.33
C ASN A 41 3.01 -11.99 -19.02
N ASP A 42 2.94 -12.80 -20.09
CA ASP A 42 1.75 -12.89 -20.93
C ASP A 42 0.61 -13.63 -20.23
N ASP A 43 0.93 -14.59 -19.38
CA ASP A 43 -0.11 -15.29 -18.60
C ASP A 43 -0.75 -14.37 -17.58
N TYR A 44 0.02 -13.49 -16.95
CA TYR A 44 -0.54 -12.52 -16.01
C TYR A 44 -1.37 -11.43 -16.72
N SER A 45 -1.07 -11.12 -17.99
CA SER A 45 -1.87 -10.19 -18.79
C SER A 45 -3.28 -10.71 -19.10
N LYS A 46 -3.49 -12.03 -19.05
CA LYS A 46 -4.81 -12.65 -19.17
C LYS A 46 -5.67 -12.42 -17.93
N ILE A 47 -5.04 -12.23 -16.75
CA ILE A 47 -5.72 -11.94 -15.50
C ILE A 47 -6.03 -10.45 -15.39
N THR A 48 -5.07 -9.60 -15.73
CA THR A 48 -5.22 -8.14 -15.67
C THR A 48 -4.44 -7.44 -16.78
N PRO A 49 -5.11 -6.57 -17.58
CA PRO A 49 -4.45 -5.85 -18.67
C PRO A 49 -3.36 -4.88 -18.17
N LEU A 50 -3.44 -4.42 -16.91
CA LEU A 50 -2.47 -3.49 -16.33
C LEU A 50 -1.18 -4.17 -15.86
N LYS A 51 -1.16 -5.51 -15.78
CA LYS A 51 -0.02 -6.27 -15.24
C LYS A 51 0.47 -5.71 -13.88
N LYS A 52 -0.48 -5.38 -12.98
CA LYS A 52 -0.21 -4.84 -11.63
C LYS A 52 -0.71 -5.78 -10.55
N LEU A 53 -0.05 -5.76 -9.41
CA LEU A 53 -0.42 -6.45 -8.17
C LEU A 53 -0.90 -5.44 -7.11
N PRO A 54 -1.83 -5.82 -6.24
CA PRO A 54 -2.58 -7.09 -6.18
C PRO A 54 -3.77 -7.14 -7.12
N VAL A 55 -4.27 -8.36 -7.35
CA VAL A 55 -5.54 -8.63 -8.02
C VAL A 55 -6.34 -9.62 -7.19
N LEU A 56 -7.61 -9.36 -6.95
CA LEU A 56 -8.54 -10.28 -6.29
C LEU A 56 -9.43 -10.95 -7.35
N ILE A 57 -9.38 -12.27 -7.40
CA ILE A 57 -10.22 -13.10 -8.27
C ILE A 57 -11.30 -13.73 -7.39
N LEU A 58 -12.56 -13.50 -7.73
CA LEU A 58 -13.70 -14.05 -7.01
C LEU A 58 -14.00 -15.50 -7.46
N ASP A 59 -14.90 -16.18 -6.74
CA ASP A 59 -15.20 -17.59 -7.00
C ASP A 59 -15.97 -17.80 -8.31
N ASP A 60 -16.63 -16.76 -8.81
CA ASP A 60 -17.28 -16.74 -10.14
C ASP A 60 -16.33 -16.39 -11.29
N GLY A 61 -15.03 -16.16 -10.99
CA GLY A 61 -14.01 -15.77 -11.95
C GLY A 61 -13.92 -14.27 -12.22
N SER A 62 -14.80 -13.46 -11.67
CA SER A 62 -14.71 -12.00 -11.81
C SER A 62 -13.48 -11.44 -11.08
N VAL A 63 -12.98 -10.29 -11.55
CA VAL A 63 -11.70 -9.73 -11.12
C VAL A 63 -11.91 -8.33 -10.56
N ILE A 64 -11.39 -8.09 -9.36
CA ILE A 64 -11.39 -6.77 -8.73
C ILE A 64 -9.98 -6.19 -8.74
N LEU A 65 -9.85 -4.99 -9.27
CA LEU A 65 -8.66 -4.13 -9.37
C LEU A 65 -9.02 -2.74 -8.80
N ASP A 66 -8.15 -1.97 -8.25
CA ASP A 66 -6.82 -2.26 -7.71
C ASP A 66 -6.87 -2.46 -6.19
N SER A 67 -5.75 -2.34 -5.48
CA SER A 67 -5.73 -2.49 -4.01
C SER A 67 -6.69 -1.53 -3.29
N TYR A 68 -7.02 -0.39 -3.88
CA TYR A 68 -7.98 0.58 -3.35
C TYR A 68 -9.41 0.00 -3.34
N VAL A 69 -9.83 -0.52 -4.49
CA VAL A 69 -11.17 -1.12 -4.67
C VAL A 69 -11.26 -2.46 -3.94
N ILE A 70 -10.19 -3.27 -3.96
CA ILE A 70 -10.17 -4.56 -3.24
C ILE A 70 -10.45 -4.36 -1.74
N VAL A 71 -9.84 -3.35 -1.10
CA VAL A 71 -10.08 -3.11 0.32
C VAL A 71 -11.51 -2.63 0.58
N GLU A 72 -12.08 -1.80 -0.29
CA GLU A 72 -13.48 -1.37 -0.19
C GLU A 72 -14.44 -2.57 -0.31
N TYR A 73 -14.17 -3.46 -1.27
CA TYR A 73 -14.91 -4.71 -1.42
C TYR A 73 -14.81 -5.61 -0.17
N LEU A 74 -13.61 -5.79 0.39
CA LEU A 74 -13.43 -6.60 1.60
C LEU A 74 -14.12 -6.00 2.82
N ASP A 75 -14.13 -4.67 2.97
CA ASP A 75 -14.83 -3.99 4.05
C ASP A 75 -16.36 -4.21 3.92
N GLU A 76 -16.90 -4.09 2.71
CA GLU A 76 -18.32 -4.37 2.43
C GLU A 76 -18.65 -5.85 2.70
N LEU A 77 -17.83 -6.80 2.24
CA LEU A 77 -17.99 -8.23 2.49
C LEU A 77 -18.00 -8.58 3.99
N ALA A 78 -17.28 -7.79 4.81
CA ALA A 78 -17.24 -7.94 6.26
C ALA A 78 -18.40 -7.25 6.99
N GLY A 79 -19.38 -6.70 6.27
CA GLY A 79 -20.52 -5.98 6.82
C GLY A 79 -20.45 -4.46 6.72
N GLY A 80 -19.35 -3.92 6.16
CA GLY A 80 -19.15 -2.50 5.91
C GLY A 80 -18.85 -1.67 7.15
N GLY A 81 -18.25 -0.51 6.94
CA GLY A 81 -18.06 0.49 8.00
C GLY A 81 -16.95 0.19 9.02
N LYS A 82 -16.17 -0.89 8.83
CA LYS A 82 -15.12 -1.30 9.78
C LYS A 82 -13.80 -0.57 9.53
N LEU A 83 -13.34 -0.56 8.29
CA LEU A 83 -12.11 0.14 7.88
C LEU A 83 -12.42 1.43 7.13
N ILE A 84 -13.60 1.54 6.54
CA ILE A 84 -14.06 2.72 5.80
C ILE A 84 -15.40 3.14 6.39
N PRO A 85 -15.51 4.31 7.04
CA PRO A 85 -16.78 4.76 7.60
C PRO A 85 -17.93 4.69 6.59
N ALA A 86 -19.10 4.21 7.01
CA ALA A 86 -20.23 3.93 6.11
C ALA A 86 -20.72 5.18 5.36
N SER A 87 -20.71 6.35 6.03
CA SER A 87 -21.20 7.62 5.45
C SER A 87 -20.62 8.84 6.16
N GLY A 88 -21.01 10.02 5.70
CA GLY A 88 -20.72 11.29 6.35
C GLY A 88 -19.32 11.86 6.08
N PRO A 89 -18.98 13.00 6.71
CA PRO A 89 -17.72 13.71 6.46
C PRO A 89 -16.48 12.88 6.77
N THR A 90 -16.54 12.04 7.80
CA THR A 90 -15.42 11.17 8.20
C THR A 90 -15.06 10.17 7.09
N ARG A 91 -16.06 9.62 6.38
CA ARG A 91 -15.81 8.74 5.23
C ARG A 91 -14.96 9.44 4.17
N TRP A 92 -15.31 10.67 3.83
CA TRP A 92 -14.59 11.44 2.80
C TRP A 92 -13.18 11.79 3.25
N LYS A 93 -13.00 12.14 4.52
CA LYS A 93 -11.67 12.37 5.09
C LYS A 93 -10.77 11.13 5.01
N VAL A 94 -11.29 9.97 5.45
CA VAL A 94 -10.56 8.69 5.40
C VAL A 94 -10.23 8.29 3.96
N LYS A 95 -11.19 8.39 3.05
CA LYS A 95 -10.97 8.06 1.62
C LYS A 95 -9.99 9.02 0.96
N SER A 96 -10.03 10.31 1.28
CA SER A 96 -9.09 11.32 0.76
C SER A 96 -7.66 11.06 1.26
N ASP A 97 -7.48 10.80 2.55
CA ASP A 97 -6.18 10.44 3.11
C ASP A 97 -5.65 9.13 2.50
N HIS A 98 -6.52 8.12 2.31
CA HIS A 98 -6.15 6.86 1.64
C HIS A 98 -5.72 7.10 0.19
N SER A 99 -6.42 7.97 -0.55
CA SER A 99 -6.06 8.32 -1.93
C SER A 99 -4.71 9.05 -1.99
N LEU A 100 -4.43 9.96 -1.05
CA LEU A 100 -3.13 10.61 -0.94
C LEU A 100 -2.01 9.56 -0.72
N LEU A 101 -2.22 8.63 0.21
CA LEU A 101 -1.25 7.56 0.53
C LEU A 101 -1.04 6.61 -0.65
N GLN A 102 -2.08 6.33 -1.44
CA GLN A 102 -1.97 5.61 -2.70
C GLN A 102 -1.02 6.34 -3.67
N GLY A 103 -1.23 7.64 -3.89
CA GLY A 103 -0.37 8.45 -4.75
C GLY A 103 1.07 8.59 -4.25
N MET A 104 1.28 8.54 -2.92
CA MET A 104 2.63 8.49 -2.35
C MET A 104 3.32 7.16 -2.69
N LEU A 105 2.64 6.01 -2.54
CA LEU A 105 3.17 4.70 -2.91
C LEU A 105 3.46 4.60 -4.41
N ASP A 106 2.57 5.14 -5.27
CA ASP A 106 2.80 5.19 -6.71
C ASP A 106 4.08 5.99 -7.04
N SER A 107 4.27 7.13 -6.39
CA SER A 107 5.46 7.95 -6.55
C SER A 107 6.75 7.25 -6.08
N MET A 108 6.70 6.59 -4.92
CA MET A 108 7.82 5.79 -4.42
C MET A 108 8.15 4.60 -5.34
N LEU A 109 7.13 3.96 -5.91
CA LEU A 109 7.33 2.87 -6.87
C LEU A 109 8.02 3.35 -8.15
N LEU A 110 7.66 4.54 -8.66
CA LEU A 110 8.34 5.16 -9.80
C LEU A 110 9.82 5.44 -9.49
N CYS A 111 10.14 5.95 -8.29
CA CYS A 111 11.53 6.10 -7.85
C CYS A 111 12.27 4.75 -7.82
N ARG A 112 11.60 3.69 -7.33
CA ARG A 112 12.19 2.35 -7.31
C ARG A 112 12.44 1.81 -8.70
N TYR A 113 11.51 1.96 -9.63
CA TYR A 113 11.64 1.45 -11.00
C TYR A 113 12.65 2.24 -11.82
N GLU A 114 12.80 3.54 -11.58
CA GLU A 114 13.86 4.34 -12.22
C GLU A 114 15.24 3.75 -11.93
N LYS A 115 15.47 3.31 -10.67
CA LYS A 115 16.76 2.70 -10.28
C LYS A 115 16.88 1.22 -10.65
N LEU A 116 15.78 0.46 -10.64
CA LEU A 116 15.82 -1.00 -10.80
C LEU A 116 15.76 -1.43 -12.27
N VAL A 117 14.95 -0.75 -13.06
CA VAL A 117 14.57 -1.20 -14.42
C VAL A 117 15.24 -0.38 -15.49
N ARG A 118 15.40 0.94 -15.27
CA ARG A 118 16.02 1.81 -16.27
C ARG A 118 17.54 1.57 -16.30
N PRO A 119 18.15 1.41 -17.49
CA PRO A 119 19.60 1.33 -17.62
C PRO A 119 20.30 2.52 -16.95
N GLN A 120 21.41 2.27 -16.26
CA GLN A 120 22.09 3.27 -15.43
C GLN A 120 22.39 4.58 -16.16
N GLY A 121 22.85 4.52 -17.41
CA GLY A 121 23.16 5.72 -18.24
C GLY A 121 21.92 6.50 -18.72
N LEU A 122 20.72 5.97 -18.49
CA LEU A 122 19.45 6.61 -18.89
C LEU A 122 18.59 7.02 -17.67
N GLN A 123 19.10 6.82 -16.45
CA GLN A 123 18.40 7.22 -15.23
C GLN A 123 18.38 8.75 -15.12
N TRP A 124 17.22 9.29 -14.78
CA TRP A 124 17.04 10.73 -14.67
C TRP A 124 16.77 11.15 -13.22
N GLN A 125 17.78 11.74 -12.59
CA GLN A 125 17.73 12.12 -11.18
C GLN A 125 16.59 13.11 -10.87
N ALA A 126 16.35 14.11 -11.72
CA ALA A 126 15.28 15.09 -11.50
C ALA A 126 13.88 14.44 -11.49
N TRP A 127 13.67 13.36 -12.25
CA TRP A 127 12.44 12.57 -12.19
C TRP A 127 12.28 11.90 -10.82
N THR A 128 13.35 11.29 -10.32
CA THR A 128 13.34 10.65 -8.99
C THR A 128 13.10 11.68 -7.89
N ASP A 129 13.77 12.83 -7.95
CA ASP A 129 13.62 13.91 -6.96
C ASP A 129 12.19 14.45 -6.94
N TYR A 130 11.59 14.65 -8.12
CA TYR A 130 10.21 15.09 -8.23
C TYR A 130 9.23 14.09 -7.57
N HIS A 131 9.35 12.80 -7.91
CA HIS A 131 8.46 11.79 -7.34
C HIS A 131 8.70 11.56 -5.85
N TRP A 132 9.96 11.60 -5.40
CA TRP A 132 10.29 11.53 -3.99
C TRP A 132 9.72 12.71 -3.20
N SER A 133 9.79 13.92 -3.74
CA SER A 133 9.24 15.12 -3.09
C SER A 133 7.73 14.99 -2.82
N ARG A 134 6.98 14.32 -3.68
CA ARG A 134 5.54 14.06 -3.47
C ARG A 134 5.28 13.16 -2.27
N ALA A 135 6.05 12.08 -2.13
CA ALA A 135 5.98 11.20 -0.97
C ALA A 135 6.40 11.96 0.31
N TRP A 136 7.47 12.74 0.24
CA TRP A 136 7.98 13.55 1.34
C TRP A 136 6.98 14.59 1.82
N ASN A 137 6.36 15.33 0.90
CA ASN A 137 5.31 16.31 1.20
C ASN A 137 4.07 15.64 1.84
N GLY A 138 3.73 14.44 1.39
CA GLY A 138 2.67 13.65 2.02
C GLY A 138 3.00 13.27 3.46
N MET A 139 4.23 12.82 3.75
CA MET A 139 4.68 12.54 5.10
C MET A 139 4.64 13.81 5.97
N ALA A 140 5.14 14.95 5.47
CA ALA A 140 5.09 16.22 6.17
C ALA A 140 3.66 16.66 6.52
N ARG A 141 2.68 16.37 5.65
CA ARG A 141 1.26 16.64 5.93
C ARG A 141 0.77 15.83 7.12
N PHE A 142 1.05 14.52 7.16
CA PHE A 142 0.62 13.67 8.29
C PHE A 142 1.35 14.03 9.59
N GLU A 143 2.62 14.41 9.53
CA GLU A 143 3.37 14.91 10.70
C GLU A 143 2.73 16.16 11.30
N LYS A 144 2.21 17.08 10.46
CA LYS A 144 1.53 18.32 10.88
C LYS A 144 0.10 18.09 11.38
N HIS A 145 -0.53 16.98 11.04
CA HIS A 145 -1.91 16.65 11.39
C HIS A 145 -2.01 15.36 12.23
N PRO A 146 -1.58 15.39 13.51
CA PRO A 146 -1.49 14.19 14.35
C PRO A 146 -2.86 13.57 14.68
N ASP A 147 -3.96 14.28 14.48
CA ASP A 147 -5.32 13.75 14.58
C ASP A 147 -5.54 12.57 13.61
N ALA A 148 -4.89 12.58 12.45
CA ALA A 148 -4.92 11.47 11.51
C ALA A 148 -4.22 10.20 12.05
N LEU A 149 -3.30 10.35 13.01
CA LEU A 149 -2.54 9.25 13.61
C LEU A 149 -3.24 8.62 14.82
N SER A 150 -4.17 9.33 15.45
CA SER A 150 -4.83 8.94 16.70
C SER A 150 -6.26 8.39 16.53
N ARG A 151 -6.84 8.46 15.33
CA ARG A 151 -8.17 7.92 15.04
C ARG A 151 -8.20 6.37 15.04
N PRO A 152 -9.37 5.72 15.02
CA PRO A 152 -9.47 4.27 14.88
C PRO A 152 -8.67 3.75 13.67
N PHE A 153 -8.17 2.51 13.78
CA PHE A 153 -7.35 1.89 12.73
C PHE A 153 -8.20 1.64 11.48
N ASP A 154 -8.12 2.57 10.55
CA ASP A 154 -8.87 2.62 9.30
C ASP A 154 -7.95 2.39 8.08
N ILE A 155 -8.55 2.40 6.88
CA ILE A 155 -7.81 2.13 5.65
C ILE A 155 -6.72 3.18 5.36
N ALA A 156 -6.87 4.42 5.81
CA ALA A 156 -5.83 5.42 5.66
C ALA A 156 -4.65 5.15 6.61
N GLN A 157 -4.90 4.72 7.85
CA GLN A 157 -3.81 4.31 8.74
C GLN A 157 -3.10 3.05 8.21
N ILE A 158 -3.82 2.08 7.64
CA ILE A 158 -3.22 0.94 6.94
C ILE A 158 -2.35 1.43 5.78
N GLY A 159 -2.84 2.37 4.98
CA GLY A 159 -2.08 2.99 3.90
C GLY A 159 -0.79 3.68 4.39
N LEU A 160 -0.89 4.42 5.50
CA LEU A 160 0.28 5.10 6.10
C LEU A 160 1.32 4.08 6.60
N VAL A 161 0.90 3.01 7.26
CA VAL A 161 1.79 1.89 7.65
C VAL A 161 2.51 1.31 6.43
N CYS A 162 1.80 1.15 5.31
CA CYS A 162 2.40 0.63 4.08
C CYS A 162 3.40 1.62 3.46
N VAL A 163 3.12 2.93 3.48
CA VAL A 163 4.04 3.98 3.00
C VAL A 163 5.33 3.99 3.83
N LEU A 164 5.20 4.09 5.16
CA LEU A 164 6.35 4.17 6.06
C LEU A 164 7.19 2.88 6.02
N GLY A 165 6.52 1.71 6.06
CA GLY A 165 7.22 0.43 5.94
C GLY A 165 7.87 0.21 4.57
N TYR A 166 7.34 0.80 3.50
CA TYR A 166 7.97 0.74 2.18
C TYR A 166 9.17 1.69 2.10
N ALA A 167 9.13 2.84 2.80
CA ALA A 167 10.28 3.73 2.97
C ALA A 167 11.43 3.00 3.68
N ASP A 168 11.17 2.32 4.80
CA ASP A 168 12.17 1.52 5.49
C ASP A 168 12.75 0.40 4.61
N PHE A 169 11.88 -0.29 3.89
CA PHE A 169 12.28 -1.47 3.08
C PHE A 169 13.11 -1.11 1.85
N ARG A 170 12.81 0.01 1.19
CA ARG A 170 13.42 0.34 -0.11
C ARG A 170 14.26 1.61 -0.12
N PHE A 171 14.12 2.44 0.90
CA PHE A 171 14.74 3.76 1.00
C PHE A 171 15.24 4.01 2.42
N ALA A 172 15.91 3.01 3.02
CA ALA A 172 16.33 3.04 4.44
C ALA A 172 17.13 4.30 4.80
N ASP A 173 17.94 4.80 3.86
CA ASP A 173 18.79 5.98 4.08
C ASP A 173 18.08 7.31 3.84
N CYS A 174 16.75 7.31 3.57
CA CYS A 174 16.03 8.55 3.27
C CYS A 174 15.85 9.49 4.48
N GLY A 175 16.06 8.99 5.69
CA GLY A 175 16.03 9.80 6.93
C GLY A 175 14.66 10.25 7.40
N TRP A 176 13.57 9.63 6.92
CA TRP A 176 12.20 10.05 7.26
C TRP A 176 11.89 9.97 8.76
N ARG A 177 12.42 8.97 9.47
CA ARG A 177 12.19 8.77 10.91
C ARG A 177 12.71 9.97 11.73
N LYS A 178 13.89 10.46 11.38
CA LYS A 178 14.48 11.65 12.03
C LYS A 178 13.73 12.93 11.67
N ALA A 179 13.25 13.04 10.42
CA ALA A 179 12.54 14.23 9.95
C ALA A 179 11.10 14.33 10.48
N TYR A 180 10.46 13.19 10.77
CA TYR A 180 9.05 13.09 11.13
C TYR A 180 8.84 12.22 12.37
N PRO A 181 9.18 12.76 13.59
CA PRO A 181 9.17 11.98 14.84
C PRO A 181 7.78 11.47 15.26
N LYS A 182 6.68 12.16 14.91
CA LYS A 182 5.33 11.66 15.22
C LYS A 182 4.96 10.48 14.33
N LEU A 183 5.37 10.51 13.05
CA LEU A 183 5.20 9.37 12.15
C LEU A 183 6.05 8.19 12.59
N ASP A 184 7.26 8.43 13.10
CA ASP A 184 8.12 7.38 13.65
C ASP A 184 7.45 6.70 14.85
N ALA A 185 7.00 7.47 15.83
CA ALA A 185 6.28 6.96 16.99
C ALA A 185 4.99 6.19 16.61
N PHE A 186 4.24 6.71 15.62
CA PHE A 186 3.08 6.01 15.08
C PHE A 186 3.48 4.68 14.45
N HIS A 187 4.51 4.67 13.62
CA HIS A 187 4.94 3.45 12.92
C HIS A 187 5.42 2.38 13.88
N GLU A 188 6.25 2.73 14.86
CA GLU A 188 6.71 1.81 15.91
C GLU A 188 5.53 1.17 16.67
N LYS A 189 4.54 1.99 17.05
CA LYS A 189 3.30 1.47 17.66
C LYS A 189 2.57 0.49 16.74
N MET A 190 2.50 0.78 15.44
CA MET A 190 1.79 -0.06 14.48
C MET A 190 2.55 -1.37 14.17
N LEU A 191 3.88 -1.40 14.25
CA LEU A 191 4.67 -2.61 14.07
C LEU A 191 4.33 -3.70 15.11
N ALA A 192 3.86 -3.31 16.29
CA ALA A 192 3.41 -4.26 17.31
C ALA A 192 2.04 -4.90 17.00
N ARG A 193 1.28 -4.34 16.05
CA ARG A 193 -0.06 -4.84 15.68
C ARG A 193 0.06 -6.16 14.92
N PRO A 194 -0.69 -7.23 15.31
CA PRO A 194 -0.53 -8.55 14.70
C PRO A 194 -0.64 -8.54 13.17
N SER A 195 -1.62 -7.85 12.59
CA SER A 195 -1.84 -7.75 11.15
C SER A 195 -0.66 -7.08 10.41
N VAL A 196 -0.05 -6.09 11.03
CA VAL A 196 1.11 -5.37 10.49
C VAL A 196 2.36 -6.23 10.59
N LYS A 197 2.57 -6.91 11.73
CA LYS A 197 3.73 -7.77 11.99
C LYS A 197 3.81 -8.94 11.02
N VAL A 198 2.70 -9.68 10.82
CA VAL A 198 2.69 -10.86 9.92
C VAL A 198 2.70 -10.51 8.44
N SER A 199 2.49 -9.24 8.10
CA SER A 199 2.50 -8.75 6.71
C SER A 199 3.80 -8.04 6.32
N LEU A 200 4.82 -8.03 7.16
CA LEU A 200 6.09 -7.38 6.86
C LEU A 200 6.66 -7.84 5.51
N PRO A 201 7.34 -6.95 4.76
CA PRO A 201 8.05 -7.36 3.56
C PRO A 201 9.18 -8.33 3.93
N PRO A 202 9.69 -9.12 2.96
CA PRO A 202 10.86 -9.97 3.20
C PRO A 202 12.06 -9.12 3.62
N THR A 203 12.98 -9.73 4.34
CA THR A 203 14.30 -9.10 4.60
C THR A 203 14.98 -8.78 3.27
N ALA A 204 15.53 -7.59 3.16
CA ALA A 204 16.20 -7.11 1.94
C ALA A 204 17.48 -7.89 1.64
#